data_1266daa017145e95c726a4bd0a2783b6
#
_entry.id   1266daa017145e95c726a4bd0a2783b6
#
_cell.length_a   1.000
_cell.length_b   1.000
_cell.length_c   1.000
_cell.angle_alpha   90.00
_cell.angle_beta   90.00
_cell.angle_gamma   90.00
#
_symmetry.space_group_name_H-M   'P 1'
#
loop_
_entity.id
_entity.type
_entity.pdbx_description
1 polymer ?
#
loop_
_entity_poly.entity_id
_entity_poly.type
_entity_poly.pdbx_seq_one_letter_code
_entity_poly.pdbx_strand_id
1 'polypeptide(L)'
;DIVLPNPVRNGYKFLGWYFLDKPYDFNTPVTANFTLVAKWESDGSSPITDLKAYYKSILNSDGTIPTGSALKSKLRTLTTSTHKKVTSYAECKTYLQNADQDPNNKNNMILFYTGESIKKTANMNIWNREHVWAQSLTRSGSGQWFGTSGAGADLHHIRPCDPDVNGSRGNKKFGVGGSYYTPTDEYKGDVARIIFYLMTRYPQSDNLSFTNIAQSKELLLSWNRLDPV
;
A
#
# COMPACT_ATOMS: atom_id res chain seq x y z
N ASP A 1 -12.64 -29.86 20.05
CA ASP A 1 -11.50 -29.60 19.17
C ASP A 1 -11.99 -28.87 17.93
N ILE A 2 -11.45 -27.70 17.66
CA ILE A 2 -11.75 -26.94 16.42
C ILE A 2 -10.77 -27.44 15.35
N VAL A 3 -11.30 -28.13 14.35
CA VAL A 3 -10.52 -28.49 13.16
C VAL A 3 -10.58 -27.30 12.19
N LEU A 4 -9.47 -26.59 12.01
CA LEU A 4 -9.41 -25.55 10.99
C LEU A 4 -9.38 -26.18 9.59
N PRO A 5 -10.14 -25.64 8.63
CA PRO A 5 -10.09 -26.13 7.27
C PRO A 5 -8.69 -25.92 6.67
N ASN A 6 -8.26 -26.81 5.80
CA ASN A 6 -7.12 -26.56 4.92
C ASN A 6 -7.60 -25.66 3.79
N PRO A 7 -7.26 -24.37 3.78
CA PRO A 7 -7.69 -23.46 2.73
C PRO A 7 -6.99 -23.82 1.41
N VAL A 8 -7.68 -23.61 0.30
CA VAL A 8 -7.15 -23.82 -1.05
C VAL A 8 -6.97 -22.48 -1.72
N ARG A 9 -5.79 -22.29 -2.34
CA ARG A 9 -5.47 -21.10 -3.14
C ARG A 9 -4.77 -21.54 -4.42
N ASN A 10 -5.38 -21.21 -5.58
CA ASN A 10 -4.83 -21.56 -6.89
C ASN A 10 -3.40 -21.03 -7.06
N GLY A 11 -2.47 -21.90 -7.50
CA GLY A 11 -1.07 -21.55 -7.71
C GLY A 11 -0.24 -21.48 -6.43
N TYR A 12 -0.79 -21.94 -5.30
CA TYR A 12 -0.09 -21.88 -4.02
C TYR A 12 -0.28 -23.17 -3.21
N LYS A 13 0.79 -23.61 -2.58
CA LYS A 13 0.79 -24.65 -1.56
C LYS A 13 0.56 -24.03 -0.18
N PHE A 14 -0.41 -24.55 0.55
CA PHE A 14 -0.63 -24.15 1.93
C PHE A 14 0.51 -24.68 2.82
N LEU A 15 1.19 -23.78 3.54
CA LEU A 15 2.29 -24.13 4.44
C LEU A 15 1.85 -24.31 5.89
N GLY A 16 0.62 -23.89 6.23
CA GLY A 16 0.09 -23.98 7.58
C GLY A 16 -0.42 -22.64 8.11
N TRP A 17 -0.95 -22.71 9.32
CA TRP A 17 -1.38 -21.56 10.08
C TRP A 17 -0.24 -21.01 10.92
N TYR A 18 -0.09 -19.70 10.96
CA TYR A 18 0.98 -18.99 11.66
C TYR A 18 0.43 -17.97 12.63
N PHE A 19 1.09 -17.85 13.77
CA PHE A 19 0.89 -16.78 14.75
C PHE A 19 2.21 -16.03 14.93
N LEU A 20 2.20 -14.71 14.79
CA LEU A 20 3.42 -13.86 14.86
C LEU A 20 4.60 -14.41 14.04
N ASP A 21 4.32 -14.78 12.79
CA ASP A 21 5.28 -15.31 11.81
C ASP A 21 5.93 -16.68 12.18
N LYS A 22 5.42 -17.37 13.21
CA LYS A 22 5.83 -18.75 13.55
C LYS A 22 4.70 -19.73 13.27
N PRO A 23 5.03 -20.96 12.83
CA PRO A 23 4.02 -22.02 12.73
C PRO A 23 3.26 -22.16 14.05
N TYR A 24 1.94 -22.16 13.98
CA TYR A 24 1.11 -22.30 15.17
C TYR A 24 1.01 -23.76 15.60
N ASP A 25 1.35 -24.02 16.86
CA ASP A 25 1.15 -25.33 17.49
C ASP A 25 -0.26 -25.42 18.08
N PHE A 26 -1.12 -26.23 17.47
CA PHE A 26 -2.51 -26.43 17.87
C PHE A 26 -2.68 -27.18 19.21
N ASN A 27 -1.59 -27.71 19.77
CA ASN A 27 -1.61 -28.27 21.14
C ASN A 27 -1.49 -27.18 22.22
N THR A 28 -1.20 -25.94 21.80
CA THR A 28 -1.11 -24.80 22.75
C THR A 28 -2.51 -24.38 23.18
N PRO A 29 -2.79 -24.31 24.51
CA PRO A 29 -4.08 -23.80 25.00
C PRO A 29 -4.34 -22.38 24.55
N VAL A 30 -5.55 -22.10 24.05
CA VAL A 30 -5.99 -20.74 23.68
C VAL A 30 -6.43 -20.02 24.96
N THR A 31 -5.65 -19.01 25.37
CA THR A 31 -5.93 -18.22 26.59
C THR A 31 -6.42 -16.81 26.30
N ALA A 32 -6.41 -16.37 25.05
CA ALA A 32 -6.85 -15.05 24.60
C ALA A 32 -7.27 -15.10 23.12
N ASN A 33 -7.98 -14.07 22.68
CA ASN A 33 -8.29 -13.90 21.26
C ASN A 33 -7.05 -13.53 20.48
N PHE A 34 -6.81 -14.20 19.35
CA PHE A 34 -5.73 -13.89 18.43
C PHE A 34 -6.12 -14.31 16.99
N THR A 35 -5.39 -13.81 16.02
CA THR A 35 -5.60 -14.12 14.60
C THR A 35 -4.51 -15.04 14.10
N LEU A 36 -4.90 -16.16 13.49
CA LEU A 36 -3.99 -17.02 12.72
C LEU A 36 -3.95 -16.57 11.26
N VAL A 37 -2.76 -16.55 10.70
CA VAL A 37 -2.53 -16.18 9.29
C VAL A 37 -2.14 -17.43 8.50
N ALA A 38 -2.86 -17.70 7.41
CA ALA A 38 -2.50 -18.75 6.47
C ALA A 38 -1.21 -18.38 5.73
N LYS A 39 -0.20 -19.25 5.75
CA LYS A 39 1.03 -19.06 4.99
C LYS A 39 1.02 -19.91 3.73
N TRP A 40 1.51 -19.31 2.66
CA TRP A 40 1.45 -19.88 1.31
C TRP A 40 2.82 -19.80 0.64
N GLU A 41 3.13 -20.83 -0.14
CA GLU A 41 4.26 -20.88 -1.05
C GLU A 41 3.75 -21.03 -2.47
N SER A 42 4.31 -20.28 -3.42
CA SER A 42 3.95 -20.50 -4.83
C SER A 42 4.36 -21.93 -5.24
N ASP A 43 3.42 -22.66 -5.79
CA ASP A 43 3.68 -24.04 -6.24
C ASP A 43 4.33 -24.13 -7.63
N GLY A 44 4.52 -22.97 -8.27
CA GLY A 44 5.15 -22.87 -9.60
C GLY A 44 4.34 -23.48 -10.74
N SER A 45 3.16 -24.00 -10.48
CA SER A 45 2.49 -24.95 -11.40
C SER A 45 1.34 -24.39 -12.21
N SER A 46 0.95 -23.13 -12.04
CA SER A 46 -0.18 -22.60 -12.83
C SER A 46 0.15 -21.34 -13.58
N PRO A 47 -0.07 -21.32 -14.90
CA PRO A 47 -0.26 -20.05 -15.60
C PRO A 47 -1.37 -19.31 -14.89
N ILE A 48 -1.14 -18.02 -14.52
CA ILE A 48 -2.17 -17.21 -13.90
C ILE A 48 -3.23 -16.93 -14.95
N THR A 49 -4.25 -17.76 -14.99
CA THR A 49 -5.35 -17.67 -15.94
C THR A 49 -6.29 -16.51 -15.62
N ASP A 50 -6.23 -15.96 -14.41
CA ASP A 50 -7.14 -14.93 -13.90
C ASP A 50 -6.49 -13.55 -13.74
N LEU A 51 -5.34 -13.32 -14.36
CA LEU A 51 -4.73 -12.00 -14.34
C LEU A 51 -5.56 -11.03 -15.18
N LYS A 52 -6.07 -9.95 -14.55
CA LYS A 52 -6.82 -8.90 -15.25
C LYS A 52 -6.07 -8.48 -16.52
N ALA A 53 -6.78 -8.18 -17.59
CA ALA A 53 -6.21 -7.82 -18.89
C ALA A 53 -5.14 -6.72 -18.81
N TYR A 54 -5.30 -5.81 -17.81
CA TYR A 54 -4.35 -4.75 -17.52
C TYR A 54 -2.93 -5.27 -17.23
N TYR A 55 -2.83 -6.40 -16.51
CA TYR A 55 -1.53 -6.96 -16.11
C TYR A 55 -0.95 -7.99 -17.08
N LYS A 56 -1.66 -8.35 -18.14
CA LYS A 56 -1.18 -9.38 -19.09
C LYS A 56 0.19 -9.04 -19.71
N SER A 57 0.48 -7.76 -19.88
CA SER A 57 1.76 -7.30 -20.46
C SER A 57 2.99 -7.56 -19.58
N ILE A 58 2.79 -7.86 -18.28
CA ILE A 58 3.92 -8.18 -17.39
C ILE A 58 4.36 -9.63 -17.49
N LEU A 59 3.53 -10.52 -18.05
CA LEU A 59 3.86 -11.92 -18.16
C LEU A 59 5.10 -12.18 -19.04
N ASN A 60 5.78 -13.26 -18.77
CA ASN A 60 6.77 -13.83 -19.67
C ASN A 60 6.07 -14.52 -20.85
N SER A 61 6.82 -14.90 -21.87
CA SER A 61 6.29 -15.59 -23.05
C SER A 61 5.65 -16.96 -22.74
N ASP A 62 6.06 -17.58 -21.64
CA ASP A 62 5.52 -18.85 -21.12
C ASP A 62 4.30 -18.66 -20.19
N GLY A 63 3.81 -17.43 -20.03
CA GLY A 63 2.67 -17.10 -19.18
C GLY A 63 2.98 -16.98 -17.69
N THR A 64 4.23 -17.12 -17.27
CA THR A 64 4.64 -16.93 -15.87
C THR A 64 4.81 -15.46 -15.49
N ILE A 65 4.71 -15.13 -14.20
CA ILE A 65 5.07 -13.80 -13.70
C ILE A 65 6.58 -13.74 -13.45
N PRO A 66 7.28 -12.74 -14.03
CA PRO A 66 8.68 -12.53 -13.68
C PRO A 66 8.83 -12.12 -12.21
N THR A 67 10.04 -12.27 -11.68
CA THR A 67 10.36 -11.91 -10.29
C THR A 67 11.44 -10.82 -10.23
N GLY A 68 11.65 -10.27 -9.02
CA GLY A 68 12.74 -9.35 -8.75
C GLY A 68 12.73 -8.09 -9.64
N SER A 69 13.88 -7.73 -10.17
CA SER A 69 14.07 -6.53 -11.00
C SER A 69 13.32 -6.58 -12.32
N ALA A 70 13.16 -7.77 -12.90
CA ALA A 70 12.40 -7.96 -14.15
C ALA A 70 10.92 -7.63 -13.92
N LEU A 71 10.30 -8.10 -12.85
CA LEU A 71 8.93 -7.74 -12.48
C LEU A 71 8.80 -6.23 -12.23
N LYS A 72 9.72 -5.67 -11.43
CA LYS A 72 9.72 -4.22 -11.15
C LYS A 72 9.78 -3.39 -12.43
N SER A 73 10.64 -3.77 -13.38
CA SER A 73 10.78 -3.07 -14.66
C SER A 73 9.50 -3.13 -15.48
N LYS A 74 8.89 -4.32 -15.63
CA LYS A 74 7.64 -4.48 -16.39
C LYS A 74 6.47 -3.73 -15.73
N LEU A 75 6.34 -3.76 -14.40
CA LEU A 75 5.33 -3.00 -13.67
C LEU A 75 5.55 -1.49 -13.83
N ARG A 76 6.79 -1.01 -13.79
CA ARG A 76 7.12 0.40 -14.03
C ARG A 76 6.70 0.82 -15.45
N THR A 77 7.04 0.05 -16.46
CA THR A 77 6.63 0.30 -17.83
C THR A 77 5.11 0.35 -17.96
N LEU A 78 4.42 -0.64 -17.41
CA LEU A 78 2.96 -0.70 -17.44
C LEU A 78 2.33 0.53 -16.76
N THR A 79 2.69 0.82 -15.52
CA THR A 79 2.11 1.94 -14.76
C THR A 79 2.47 3.30 -15.37
N THR A 80 3.60 3.41 -16.07
CA THR A 80 4.00 4.63 -16.77
C THR A 80 3.21 4.84 -18.06
N SER A 81 3.11 3.81 -18.89
CA SER A 81 2.47 3.90 -20.19
C SER A 81 0.94 4.01 -20.11
N THR A 82 0.34 3.52 -19.03
CA THR A 82 -1.12 3.53 -18.83
C THR A 82 -1.60 4.71 -18.01
N HIS A 83 -0.71 5.53 -17.46
CA HIS A 83 -1.07 6.73 -16.70
C HIS A 83 -1.65 7.81 -17.62
N LYS A 84 -2.97 7.93 -17.65
CA LYS A 84 -3.68 8.77 -18.63
C LYS A 84 -3.60 10.26 -18.32
N LYS A 85 -3.57 10.65 -17.05
CA LYS A 85 -3.55 12.04 -16.64
C LYS A 85 -2.58 12.25 -15.48
N VAL A 86 -1.53 13.02 -15.73
CA VAL A 86 -0.64 13.54 -14.70
C VAL A 86 -1.28 14.79 -14.13
N THR A 87 -1.67 14.75 -12.87
CA THR A 87 -2.23 15.89 -12.15
C THR A 87 -1.13 16.83 -11.65
N SER A 88 -1.44 18.09 -11.53
CA SER A 88 -0.68 19.04 -10.70
C SER A 88 -1.11 18.91 -9.23
N TYR A 89 -0.26 19.35 -8.31
CA TYR A 89 -0.60 19.35 -6.90
C TYR A 89 -1.85 20.19 -6.60
N ALA A 90 -2.07 21.29 -7.32
CA ALA A 90 -3.26 22.12 -7.18
C ALA A 90 -4.54 21.38 -7.58
N GLU A 91 -4.48 20.58 -8.66
CA GLU A 91 -5.63 19.81 -9.14
C GLU A 91 -6.00 18.64 -8.21
N CYS A 92 -5.04 18.12 -7.46
CA CYS A 92 -5.30 16.99 -6.54
C CYS A 92 -6.49 17.26 -5.61
N LYS A 93 -6.65 18.49 -5.11
CA LYS A 93 -7.79 18.85 -4.23
C LYS A 93 -9.16 18.61 -4.85
N THR A 94 -9.27 18.68 -6.17
CA THR A 94 -10.53 18.43 -6.89
C THR A 94 -10.73 16.94 -7.15
N TYR A 95 -9.66 16.27 -7.60
CA TYR A 95 -9.76 14.86 -7.98
C TYR A 95 -9.86 13.92 -6.79
N LEU A 96 -9.20 14.22 -5.67
CA LEU A 96 -9.26 13.41 -4.44
C LEU A 96 -10.67 13.28 -3.90
N GLN A 97 -11.49 14.30 -4.01
CA GLN A 97 -12.90 14.25 -3.57
C GLN A 97 -13.71 13.16 -4.30
N ASN A 98 -13.29 12.76 -5.49
CA ASN A 98 -13.91 11.68 -6.24
C ASN A 98 -13.12 10.38 -6.18
N ALA A 99 -11.79 10.46 -6.08
CA ALA A 99 -10.93 9.28 -5.96
C ALA A 99 -11.16 8.54 -4.64
N ASP A 100 -11.34 9.30 -3.57
CA ASP A 100 -11.63 8.79 -2.21
C ASP A 100 -13.11 8.97 -1.83
N GLN A 101 -14.02 8.90 -2.83
CA GLN A 101 -15.46 9.00 -2.59
C GLN A 101 -15.94 7.91 -1.64
N ASP A 102 -16.79 8.30 -0.68
CA ASP A 102 -17.48 7.36 0.19
C ASP A 102 -18.41 6.44 -0.64
N PRO A 103 -18.20 5.11 -0.61
CA PRO A 103 -19.04 4.18 -1.36
C PRO A 103 -20.50 4.19 -0.92
N ASN A 104 -20.79 4.60 0.32
CA ASN A 104 -22.12 4.66 0.90
C ASN A 104 -22.80 6.03 0.69
N ASN A 105 -22.03 7.08 0.38
CA ASN A 105 -22.54 8.43 0.17
C ASN A 105 -21.72 9.20 -0.88
N LYS A 106 -22.19 9.23 -2.11
CA LYS A 106 -21.50 9.90 -3.24
C LYS A 106 -21.21 11.39 -3.03
N ASN A 107 -21.88 12.04 -2.08
CA ASN A 107 -21.65 13.45 -1.74
C ASN A 107 -20.50 13.62 -0.73
N ASN A 108 -20.00 12.52 -0.18
CA ASN A 108 -18.92 12.48 0.80
C ASN A 108 -17.64 11.89 0.20
N MET A 109 -16.55 12.13 0.88
CA MET A 109 -15.26 11.47 0.70
C MET A 109 -14.77 10.92 2.03
N ILE A 110 -13.94 9.89 1.98
CA ILE A 110 -13.32 9.26 3.14
C ILE A 110 -11.96 9.89 3.41
N LEU A 111 -11.72 10.29 4.65
CA LEU A 111 -10.42 10.78 5.09
C LEU A 111 -9.48 9.61 5.41
N PHE A 112 -8.30 9.67 4.85
CA PHE A 112 -7.24 8.67 5.06
C PHE A 112 -6.78 8.69 6.52
N TYR A 113 -6.45 7.56 7.08
CA TYR A 113 -6.09 7.24 8.46
C TYR A 113 -7.26 7.20 9.45
N THR A 114 -8.34 7.94 9.25
CA THR A 114 -9.47 7.99 10.18
C THR A 114 -10.68 7.21 9.71
N GLY A 115 -10.85 7.04 8.39
CA GLY A 115 -12.07 6.48 7.82
C GLY A 115 -13.29 7.40 7.91
N GLU A 116 -13.10 8.62 8.35
CA GLU A 116 -14.19 9.58 8.52
C GLU A 116 -14.78 9.96 7.16
N SER A 117 -16.11 9.85 7.07
CA SER A 117 -16.87 10.28 5.90
C SER A 117 -17.29 11.74 6.05
N ILE A 118 -16.68 12.63 5.27
CA ILE A 118 -16.99 14.05 5.28
C ILE A 118 -17.61 14.51 3.96
N LYS A 119 -18.45 15.54 4.01
CA LYS A 119 -18.99 16.16 2.79
C LYS A 119 -17.88 16.67 1.90
N LYS A 120 -17.94 16.37 0.60
CA LYS A 120 -17.03 16.91 -0.40
C LYS A 120 -16.98 18.42 -0.34
N THR A 121 -15.81 18.99 -0.20
CA THR A 121 -15.60 20.44 -0.07
C THR A 121 -14.20 20.82 -0.54
N ALA A 122 -14.08 22.04 -1.10
CA ALA A 122 -12.79 22.63 -1.43
C ALA A 122 -12.13 23.35 -0.23
N ASN A 123 -12.79 23.37 0.93
CA ASN A 123 -12.25 24.01 2.13
C ASN A 123 -11.13 23.19 2.75
N MET A 124 -9.91 23.63 2.53
CA MET A 124 -8.68 22.95 3.01
C MET A 124 -8.43 23.11 4.52
N ASN A 125 -9.30 23.82 5.26
CA ASN A 125 -9.26 23.85 6.72
C ASN A 125 -9.99 22.64 7.34
N ILE A 126 -10.86 21.98 6.55
CA ILE A 126 -11.61 20.78 6.99
C ILE A 126 -10.79 19.54 6.70
N TRP A 127 -10.02 19.54 5.64
CA TRP A 127 -9.12 18.47 5.24
C TRP A 127 -7.91 19.01 4.50
N ASN A 128 -6.83 18.24 4.44
CA ASN A 128 -5.67 18.61 3.64
C ASN A 128 -5.14 17.42 2.84
N ARG A 129 -4.08 17.65 2.08
CA ARG A 129 -3.46 16.63 1.22
C ARG A 129 -2.30 16.00 1.96
N GLU A 130 -2.46 14.74 2.32
CA GLU A 130 -1.39 13.94 2.88
C GLU A 130 -0.48 13.42 1.76
N HIS A 131 0.83 13.66 1.91
CA HIS A 131 1.85 12.91 1.21
C HIS A 131 2.20 11.67 2.04
N VAL A 132 1.64 10.51 1.71
CA VAL A 132 1.90 9.27 2.46
C VAL A 132 3.41 9.01 2.58
N TRP A 133 4.16 9.24 1.53
CA TRP A 133 5.61 9.40 1.66
C TRP A 133 5.94 10.89 1.84
N ALA A 134 6.30 11.28 3.07
CA ALA A 134 6.60 12.68 3.36
C ALA A 134 7.71 13.24 2.47
N GLN A 135 7.48 14.42 1.91
CA GLN A 135 8.43 15.05 0.98
C GLN A 135 9.84 15.19 1.54
N SER A 136 9.96 15.52 2.83
CA SER A 136 11.26 15.67 3.50
C SER A 136 12.08 14.39 3.55
N LEU A 137 11.41 13.22 3.47
CA LEU A 137 12.04 11.90 3.50
C LEU A 137 12.45 11.38 2.09
N THR A 138 12.22 12.18 1.05
CA THR A 138 12.56 11.84 -0.34
C THR A 138 13.89 12.41 -0.79
N ARG A 139 14.62 13.09 0.10
CA ARG A 139 15.92 13.66 -0.22
C ARG A 139 16.95 12.57 -0.44
N SER A 140 17.52 12.56 -1.63
CA SER A 140 18.62 11.73 -2.05
C SER A 140 19.65 12.65 -2.70
N GLY A 141 20.79 12.86 -2.05
CA GLY A 141 21.84 13.75 -2.57
C GLY A 141 21.38 15.21 -2.70
N SER A 142 21.35 15.73 -3.91
CA SER A 142 21.14 17.16 -4.20
C SER A 142 19.68 17.61 -4.31
N GLY A 143 18.67 16.75 -4.09
CA GLY A 143 17.28 17.16 -4.33
C GLY A 143 16.19 16.33 -3.68
N GLN A 144 15.03 16.99 -3.53
CA GLN A 144 13.76 16.38 -3.17
C GLN A 144 13.03 15.98 -4.47
N TRP A 145 12.75 14.68 -4.67
CA TRP A 145 12.12 14.25 -5.91
C TRP A 145 10.58 14.33 -5.92
N PHE A 146 9.96 14.61 -4.77
CA PHE A 146 8.55 14.97 -4.70
C PHE A 146 8.42 16.50 -4.80
N GLY A 147 7.80 16.96 -5.86
CA GLY A 147 7.46 18.37 -6.07
C GLY A 147 5.95 18.55 -6.16
N THR A 148 5.57 19.58 -6.91
CA THR A 148 4.18 19.89 -7.27
C THR A 148 3.68 19.10 -8.50
N SER A 149 4.44 18.11 -8.94
CA SER A 149 4.16 17.24 -10.09
C SER A 149 4.72 15.84 -9.84
N GLY A 150 4.50 14.93 -10.77
CA GLY A 150 4.99 13.56 -10.68
C GLY A 150 4.50 12.85 -9.42
N ALA A 151 5.41 12.20 -8.70
CA ALA A 151 5.05 11.46 -7.48
C ALA A 151 4.41 12.36 -6.40
N GLY A 152 4.79 13.63 -6.32
CA GLY A 152 4.24 14.59 -5.36
C GLY A 152 2.82 15.07 -5.67
N ALA A 153 2.27 14.69 -6.83
CA ALA A 153 0.91 15.02 -7.25
C ALA A 153 0.14 13.80 -7.81
N ASP A 154 0.66 12.60 -7.59
CA ASP A 154 0.02 11.37 -8.03
C ASP A 154 -1.13 10.98 -7.08
N LEU A 155 -2.32 10.77 -7.63
CA LEU A 155 -3.51 10.40 -6.86
C LEU A 155 -3.44 8.99 -6.24
N HIS A 156 -2.49 8.14 -6.66
CA HIS A 156 -2.20 6.90 -5.97
C HIS A 156 -1.35 7.11 -4.70
N HIS A 157 -0.76 8.30 -4.56
CA HIS A 157 0.10 8.68 -3.44
C HIS A 157 -0.58 9.68 -2.50
N ILE A 158 -1.15 10.74 -3.08
CA ILE A 158 -1.77 11.82 -2.31
C ILE A 158 -3.14 11.36 -1.82
N ARG A 159 -3.43 11.62 -0.52
CA ARG A 159 -4.70 11.24 0.11
C ARG A 159 -5.34 12.44 0.81
N PRO A 160 -6.68 12.52 0.84
CA PRO A 160 -7.36 13.47 1.73
C PRO A 160 -7.17 13.02 3.18
N CYS A 161 -6.79 13.93 4.04
CA CYS A 161 -6.51 13.61 5.44
C CYS A 161 -7.07 14.69 6.36
N ASP A 162 -7.43 14.31 7.57
CA ASP A 162 -7.70 15.25 8.65
C ASP A 162 -6.44 16.07 8.96
N PRO A 163 -6.54 17.42 9.10
CA PRO A 163 -5.37 18.27 9.31
C PRO A 163 -4.59 17.98 10.59
N ASP A 164 -5.27 17.62 11.68
CA ASP A 164 -4.63 17.35 12.98
C ASP A 164 -3.93 15.98 12.94
N VAL A 165 -4.56 15.00 12.31
CA VAL A 165 -3.96 13.67 12.09
C VAL A 165 -2.74 13.77 11.18
N ASN A 166 -2.84 14.53 10.09
CA ASN A 166 -1.71 14.80 9.19
C ASN A 166 -0.58 15.55 9.91
N GLY A 167 -0.92 16.55 10.73
CA GLY A 167 0.03 17.27 11.58
C GLY A 167 0.72 16.35 12.60
N SER A 168 -0.05 15.50 13.26
CA SER A 168 0.47 14.50 14.20
C SER A 168 1.40 13.48 13.55
N ARG A 169 1.04 13.01 12.34
CA ARG A 169 1.91 12.16 11.53
C ARG A 169 3.17 12.93 11.14
N GLY A 170 3.06 14.15 10.68
CA GLY A 170 4.17 15.01 10.30
C GLY A 170 5.11 14.34 9.30
N ASN A 171 6.42 14.36 9.60
CA ASN A 171 7.44 13.70 8.77
C ASN A 171 7.93 12.36 9.36
N LYS A 172 7.17 11.77 10.29
CA LYS A 172 7.57 10.49 10.89
C LYS A 172 7.57 9.39 9.83
N LYS A 173 8.55 8.50 9.93
CA LYS A 173 8.54 7.23 9.18
C LYS A 173 7.45 6.32 9.72
N PHE A 174 6.95 5.44 8.88
CA PHE A 174 6.03 4.40 9.32
C PHE A 174 6.75 3.30 10.10
N GLY A 175 6.12 2.85 11.18
CA GLY A 175 6.72 1.83 12.04
C GLY A 175 5.92 1.60 13.30
N VAL A 176 6.48 0.82 14.22
CA VAL A 176 5.88 0.51 15.52
C VAL A 176 6.75 1.06 16.63
N GLY A 177 6.13 1.79 17.55
CA GLY A 177 6.79 2.36 18.73
C GLY A 177 7.68 3.57 18.45
N GLY A 178 8.14 4.20 19.52
CA GLY A 178 9.13 5.28 19.49
C GLY A 178 8.73 6.49 18.64
N SER A 179 9.61 6.87 17.71
CA SER A 179 9.47 8.03 16.83
C SER A 179 8.72 7.75 15.52
N TYR A 180 8.20 6.55 15.35
CA TYR A 180 7.44 6.15 14.16
C TYR A 180 5.98 6.60 14.24
N TYR A 181 5.32 6.64 13.08
CA TYR A 181 3.88 6.73 12.97
C TYR A 181 3.31 5.35 12.64
N THR A 182 2.36 4.90 13.45
CA THR A 182 1.64 3.64 13.23
C THR A 182 0.19 3.98 12.85
N PRO A 183 -0.24 3.73 11.60
CA PRO A 183 -1.65 3.86 11.24
C PRO A 183 -2.49 2.80 11.94
N THR A 184 -3.81 2.99 11.98
CA THR A 184 -4.73 1.93 12.40
C THR A 184 -4.64 0.73 11.47
N ASP A 185 -5.07 -0.44 11.93
CA ASP A 185 -4.93 -1.70 11.17
C ASP A 185 -5.56 -1.63 9.79
N GLU A 186 -6.67 -0.90 9.64
CA GLU A 186 -7.43 -0.67 8.40
C GLU A 186 -6.70 0.14 7.33
N TYR A 187 -5.62 0.85 7.69
CA TYR A 187 -4.82 1.67 6.75
C TYR A 187 -3.39 1.18 6.57
N LYS A 188 -3.00 0.14 7.29
CA LYS A 188 -1.64 -0.41 7.20
C LYS A 188 -1.33 -0.96 5.82
N GLY A 189 -2.27 -1.73 5.26
CA GLY A 189 -2.13 -2.30 3.93
C GLY A 189 -2.11 -1.22 2.85
N ASP A 190 -2.97 -0.22 2.95
CA ASP A 190 -3.01 0.90 2.02
C ASP A 190 -1.71 1.69 2.03
N VAL A 191 -1.17 2.01 3.20
CA VAL A 191 0.15 2.65 3.33
C VAL A 191 1.22 1.81 2.67
N ALA A 192 1.25 0.51 2.93
CA ALA A 192 2.24 -0.40 2.34
C ALA A 192 2.12 -0.43 0.81
N ARG A 193 0.92 -0.57 0.26
CA ARG A 193 0.66 -0.59 -1.19
C ARG A 193 1.07 0.72 -1.86
N ILE A 194 0.77 1.86 -1.25
CA ILE A 194 1.18 3.18 -1.75
C ILE A 194 2.71 3.27 -1.82
N ILE A 195 3.42 2.85 -0.78
CA ILE A 195 4.89 2.87 -0.75
C ILE A 195 5.46 1.92 -1.81
N PHE A 196 4.94 0.70 -1.93
CA PHE A 196 5.37 -0.25 -2.97
C PHE A 196 5.10 0.28 -4.38
N TYR A 197 3.96 0.95 -4.59
CA TYR A 197 3.66 1.61 -5.86
C TYR A 197 4.71 2.68 -6.19
N LEU A 198 5.00 3.59 -5.27
CA LEU A 198 5.99 4.64 -5.48
C LEU A 198 7.39 4.09 -5.77
N MET A 199 7.82 3.08 -5.01
CA MET A 199 9.10 2.39 -5.20
C MET A 199 9.19 1.65 -6.54
N THR A 200 8.05 1.30 -7.13
CA THR A 200 7.98 0.62 -8.42
C THR A 200 7.87 1.60 -9.57
N ARG A 201 6.94 2.55 -9.46
CA ARG A 201 6.53 3.46 -10.53
C ARG A 201 7.60 4.49 -10.88
N TYR A 202 8.27 5.06 -9.88
CA TYR A 202 9.15 6.20 -10.04
C TYR A 202 10.63 5.82 -9.97
N PRO A 203 11.42 6.04 -11.07
CA PRO A 203 12.84 5.68 -11.10
C PRO A 203 13.68 6.43 -10.05
N GLN A 204 13.25 7.62 -9.63
CA GLN A 204 13.92 8.37 -8.55
C GLN A 204 13.99 7.59 -7.23
N SER A 205 13.06 6.64 -7.03
CA SER A 205 13.08 5.76 -5.86
C SER A 205 14.19 4.71 -5.88
N ASP A 206 14.86 4.50 -7.03
CA ASP A 206 15.92 3.48 -7.13
C ASP A 206 17.14 3.83 -6.27
N ASN A 207 17.30 5.11 -5.92
CA ASN A 207 18.34 5.59 -5.00
C ASN A 207 17.89 5.63 -3.53
N LEU A 208 16.70 5.11 -3.22
CA LEU A 208 16.13 5.07 -1.89
C LEU A 208 15.88 3.62 -1.47
N SER A 209 15.86 3.41 -0.17
CA SER A 209 15.45 2.14 0.44
C SER A 209 14.11 2.30 1.17
N PHE A 210 13.48 1.18 1.52
CA PHE A 210 12.27 1.22 2.35
C PHE A 210 12.52 1.88 3.71
N THR A 211 13.73 1.83 4.23
CA THR A 211 14.10 2.47 5.50
C THR A 211 14.15 4.01 5.43
N ASN A 212 14.02 4.59 4.25
CA ASN A 212 13.81 6.04 4.12
C ASN A 212 12.41 6.47 4.58
N ILE A 213 11.42 5.58 4.50
CA ILE A 213 10.02 5.90 4.80
C ILE A 213 9.39 5.01 5.87
N ALA A 214 9.88 3.81 6.07
CA ALA A 214 9.36 2.85 7.03
C ALA A 214 10.47 2.23 7.86
N GLN A 215 10.12 1.56 8.93
CA GLN A 215 11.05 0.83 9.80
C GLN A 215 11.77 -0.28 9.03
N SER A 216 11.03 -1.02 8.20
CA SER A 216 11.59 -2.02 7.30
C SER A 216 10.63 -2.37 6.16
N LYS A 217 11.15 -3.04 5.13
CA LYS A 217 10.34 -3.63 4.05
C LYS A 217 9.45 -4.76 4.58
N GLU A 218 9.98 -5.56 5.47
CA GLU A 218 9.30 -6.70 6.08
C GLU A 218 8.07 -6.26 6.87
N LEU A 219 8.16 -5.12 7.58
CA LEU A 219 7.02 -4.50 8.25
C LEU A 219 5.93 -4.12 7.25
N LEU A 220 6.28 -3.45 6.15
CA LEU A 220 5.30 -3.09 5.12
C LEU A 220 4.66 -4.32 4.48
N LEU A 221 5.43 -5.40 4.26
CA LEU A 221 4.88 -6.66 3.77
C LEU A 221 3.93 -7.30 4.77
N SER A 222 4.22 -7.22 6.07
CA SER A 222 3.32 -7.71 7.12
C SER A 222 2.01 -6.89 7.15
N TRP A 223 2.12 -5.58 7.02
CA TRP A 223 0.96 -4.69 6.95
C TRP A 223 0.06 -4.96 5.74
N ASN A 224 0.65 -5.18 4.57
CA ASN A 224 -0.11 -5.56 3.38
C ASN A 224 -0.83 -6.91 3.52
N ARG A 225 -0.29 -7.83 4.33
CA ARG A 225 -0.96 -9.10 4.64
C ARG A 225 -2.05 -8.96 5.69
N LEU A 226 -1.88 -8.05 6.65
CA LEU A 226 -2.84 -7.76 7.71
C LEU A 226 -4.11 -7.11 7.15
N ASP A 227 -3.94 -6.17 6.22
CA ASP A 227 -4.99 -5.40 5.58
C ASP A 227 -4.91 -5.60 4.05
N PRO A 228 -5.43 -6.73 3.53
CA PRO A 228 -5.47 -7.01 2.10
C PRO A 228 -6.57 -6.19 1.39
N VAL A 229 -6.48 -6.09 0.03
CA VAL A 229 -7.52 -5.47 -0.82
C VAL A 229 -8.76 -6.34 -0.88
#